data_0755137e1bc70f037bef264ddc9a1a19
#
_entry.id   0755137e1bc70f037bef264ddc9a1a19
#
_cell.length_a   1.000
_cell.length_b   1.000
_cell.length_c   1.000
_cell.angle_alpha   90.00
_cell.angle_beta   90.00
_cell.angle_gamma   90.00
#
_symmetry.space_group_name_H-M   'P 1'
#
loop_
_entity.id
_entity.type
_entity.pdbx_description
1 polymer ?
#
loop_
_entity_poly.entity_id
_entity_poly.type
_entity_poly.pdbx_seq_one_letter_code
_entity_poly.pdbx_strand_id
1 'polypeptide(L)'
;MLPFHLWENSRRYEIDSSRVVAGKRVYREMTRPDDWIYPRSLGFVEMYEGILLAADTLRSLGLNINIHAFDVKIDTMEAVRLIRSGRLDNMDLIIGPVYSENLAVVASYAGRLGIPVVSPVQLEKNYMLENNPCLFLSGSSIDVAQYNLARKMQDYAGCNFVIIHSSAEEEIQGAERLKNLITQQLEQTMFPEEIRIRNMVFYSRSVYGNDSINRLANSLSDKSGNVIIIASEEAPVMSET
;
A
#
# COMPACT_ATOMS: atom_id res chain seq x y z
N MET A 1 -11.81 6.33 10.70
CA MET A 1 -10.72 7.31 10.93
C MET A 1 -9.87 7.33 9.67
N LEU A 2 -10.13 8.25 8.76
CA LEU A 2 -9.49 8.34 7.44
C LEU A 2 -8.93 9.76 7.22
N PRO A 3 -7.87 9.93 6.43
CA PRO A 3 -7.29 11.25 6.16
C PRO A 3 -8.03 11.96 5.01
N PHE A 4 -9.15 12.57 5.34
CA PHE A 4 -9.96 13.33 4.38
C PHE A 4 -9.33 14.66 3.97
N HIS A 5 -8.35 15.13 4.74
CA HIS A 5 -7.68 16.40 4.49
C HIS A 5 -8.67 17.57 4.34
N LEU A 6 -9.63 17.67 5.27
CA LEU A 6 -10.72 18.63 5.20
C LEU A 6 -10.24 20.08 5.09
N TRP A 7 -9.12 20.42 5.77
CA TRP A 7 -8.54 21.76 5.67
C TRP A 7 -8.01 22.05 4.27
N GLU A 8 -7.31 21.09 3.64
CA GLU A 8 -6.79 21.22 2.29
C GLU A 8 -7.92 21.31 1.26
N ASN A 9 -8.99 20.52 1.45
CA ASN A 9 -10.17 20.54 0.60
C ASN A 9 -10.99 21.84 0.77
N SER A 10 -10.97 22.49 1.94
CA SER A 10 -11.69 23.75 2.16
C SER A 10 -11.02 24.97 1.51
N ARG A 11 -9.76 24.86 1.08
CA ARG A 11 -9.03 25.96 0.45
C ARG A 11 -9.51 26.19 -0.97
N ARG A 12 -10.14 27.34 -1.20
CA ARG A 12 -10.65 27.76 -2.50
C ARG A 12 -9.58 28.30 -3.46
N TYR A 13 -8.40 28.62 -2.94
CA TYR A 13 -7.35 29.30 -3.69
C TYR A 13 -6.04 28.51 -3.62
N GLU A 14 -5.32 28.56 -4.73
CA GLU A 14 -3.99 27.98 -4.90
C GLU A 14 -3.03 29.05 -5.42
N ILE A 15 -1.78 29.03 -4.97
CA ILE A 15 -0.74 29.91 -5.48
C ILE A 15 0.04 29.18 -6.56
N ASP A 16 -0.18 29.54 -7.81
CA ASP A 16 0.65 29.09 -8.93
C ASP A 16 1.97 29.88 -8.94
N SER A 17 3.06 29.17 -8.80
CA SER A 17 4.44 29.70 -8.86
C SER A 17 5.23 29.14 -10.05
N SER A 18 4.56 28.51 -11.01
CA SER A 18 5.20 27.86 -12.17
C SER A 18 5.81 28.86 -13.16
N ARG A 19 5.28 30.09 -13.20
CA ARG A 19 5.70 31.10 -14.16
C ARG A 19 6.92 31.88 -13.71
N VAL A 20 7.94 31.93 -14.57
CA VAL A 20 9.13 32.77 -14.38
C VAL A 20 9.13 33.91 -15.43
N VAL A 21 9.21 35.15 -14.96
CA VAL A 21 9.30 36.33 -15.83
C VAL A 21 10.57 37.10 -15.47
N ALA A 22 11.44 37.34 -16.44
CA ALA A 22 12.74 38.00 -16.25
C ALA A 22 13.58 37.43 -15.10
N GLY A 23 13.62 36.09 -14.95
CA GLY A 23 14.39 35.38 -13.94
C GLY A 23 13.78 35.41 -12.53
N LYS A 24 12.60 36.01 -12.36
CA LYS A 24 11.87 36.03 -11.08
C LYS A 24 10.60 35.22 -11.14
N ARG A 25 10.33 34.40 -10.10
CA ARG A 25 9.06 33.67 -9.97
C ARG A 25 7.92 34.65 -9.74
N VAL A 26 6.87 34.51 -10.53
CA VAL A 26 5.63 35.26 -10.41
C VAL A 26 4.61 34.37 -9.71
N TYR A 27 4.04 34.85 -8.63
CA TYR A 27 3.00 34.18 -7.85
C TYR A 27 1.65 34.69 -8.31
N ARG A 28 0.79 33.79 -8.74
CA ARG A 28 -0.59 34.11 -9.13
C ARG A 28 -1.54 33.28 -8.29
N GLU A 29 -2.51 33.94 -7.68
CA GLU A 29 -3.62 33.26 -7.05
C GLU A 29 -4.59 32.74 -8.10
N MET A 30 -4.90 31.44 -8.04
CA MET A 30 -5.85 30.76 -8.90
C MET A 30 -6.98 30.20 -8.05
N THR A 31 -8.23 30.38 -8.47
CA THR A 31 -9.40 29.79 -7.84
C THR A 31 -9.52 28.33 -8.27
N ARG A 32 -9.69 27.44 -7.33
CA ARG A 32 -9.96 26.02 -7.61
C ARG A 32 -11.40 25.83 -8.05
N PRO A 33 -11.68 24.88 -8.96
CA PRO A 33 -13.04 24.49 -9.31
C PRO A 33 -13.85 24.04 -8.08
N ASP A 34 -15.17 24.15 -8.12
CA ASP A 34 -16.03 23.78 -7.00
C ASP A 34 -16.04 22.26 -6.71
N ASP A 35 -15.78 21.46 -7.74
CA ASP A 35 -15.65 19.99 -7.68
C ASP A 35 -14.23 19.50 -7.40
N TRP A 36 -13.29 20.42 -7.13
CA TRP A 36 -11.91 20.04 -6.85
C TRP A 36 -11.79 19.30 -5.52
N ILE A 37 -11.14 18.14 -5.58
CA ILE A 37 -10.79 17.34 -4.41
C ILE A 37 -9.26 17.28 -4.31
N TYR A 38 -8.74 17.44 -3.10
CA TYR A 38 -7.31 17.28 -2.85
C TYR A 38 -6.85 15.87 -3.25
N PRO A 39 -5.88 15.72 -4.18
CA PRO A 39 -5.55 14.42 -4.77
C PRO A 39 -5.24 13.31 -3.76
N ARG A 40 -4.62 13.67 -2.63
CA ARG A 40 -4.28 12.68 -1.58
C ARG A 40 -5.49 12.21 -0.75
N SER A 41 -6.63 12.89 -0.83
CA SER A 41 -7.85 12.45 -0.14
C SER A 41 -8.76 11.59 -1.01
N LEU A 42 -8.57 11.56 -2.32
CA LEU A 42 -9.50 10.90 -3.25
C LEU A 42 -9.72 9.42 -2.91
N GLY A 43 -8.66 8.63 -2.80
CA GLY A 43 -8.78 7.21 -2.46
C GLY A 43 -9.42 6.95 -1.08
N PHE A 44 -9.29 7.88 -0.13
CA PHE A 44 -9.94 7.76 1.18
C PHE A 44 -11.41 8.18 1.14
N VAL A 45 -11.79 9.07 0.22
CA VAL A 45 -13.21 9.39 -0.06
C VAL A 45 -13.88 8.19 -0.69
N GLU A 46 -13.28 7.57 -1.71
CA GLU A 46 -13.78 6.33 -2.34
C GLU A 46 -13.91 5.19 -1.33
N MET A 47 -12.94 5.03 -0.45
CA MET A 47 -13.01 4.06 0.65
C MET A 47 -14.19 4.34 1.58
N TYR A 48 -14.44 5.61 1.91
CA TYR A 48 -15.56 6.00 2.75
C TYR A 48 -16.90 5.75 2.06
N GLU A 49 -17.01 6.00 0.77
CA GLU A 49 -18.19 5.65 -0.04
C GLU A 49 -18.46 4.13 0.01
N GLY A 50 -17.42 3.31 -0.10
CA GLY A 50 -17.52 1.86 0.09
C GLY A 50 -18.06 1.46 1.47
N ILE A 51 -17.61 2.15 2.54
CA ILE A 51 -18.13 1.94 3.90
C ILE A 51 -19.61 2.31 3.99
N LEU A 52 -20.04 3.40 3.35
CA LEU A 52 -21.43 3.82 3.33
C LEU A 52 -22.32 2.80 2.61
N LEU A 53 -21.88 2.29 1.45
CA LEU A 53 -22.58 1.25 0.70
C LEU A 53 -22.73 -0.05 1.51
N ALA A 54 -21.64 -0.45 2.21
CA ALA A 54 -21.68 -1.61 3.09
C ALA A 54 -22.66 -1.39 4.26
N ALA A 55 -22.66 -0.21 4.87
CA ALA A 55 -23.57 0.13 5.95
C ALA A 55 -25.03 0.12 5.50
N ASP A 56 -25.35 0.61 4.30
CA ASP A 56 -26.71 0.57 3.76
C ASP A 56 -27.17 -0.88 3.51
N THR A 57 -26.28 -1.71 2.99
CA THR A 57 -26.55 -3.15 2.83
C THR A 57 -26.85 -3.80 4.18
N LEU A 58 -26.01 -3.55 5.19
CA LEU A 58 -26.19 -4.11 6.53
C LEU A 58 -27.46 -3.59 7.22
N ARG A 59 -27.83 -2.32 7.01
CA ARG A 59 -29.09 -1.76 7.51
C ARG A 59 -30.30 -2.48 6.89
N SER A 60 -30.23 -2.81 5.59
CA SER A 60 -31.32 -3.57 4.93
C SER A 60 -31.46 -4.98 5.50
N LEU A 61 -30.41 -5.54 6.12
CA LEU A 61 -30.41 -6.80 6.85
C LEU A 61 -30.81 -6.67 8.32
N GLY A 62 -31.22 -5.47 8.76
CA GLY A 62 -31.75 -5.21 10.11
C GLY A 62 -30.71 -4.73 11.13
N LEU A 63 -29.47 -4.45 10.73
CA LEU A 63 -28.47 -3.88 11.61
C LEU A 63 -28.69 -2.37 11.78
N ASN A 64 -28.66 -1.88 13.03
CA ASN A 64 -28.66 -0.44 13.29
C ASN A 64 -27.24 0.08 13.37
N ILE A 65 -26.82 0.90 12.40
CA ILE A 65 -25.44 1.37 12.26
C ILE A 65 -25.39 2.89 12.33
N ASN A 66 -24.62 3.42 13.28
CA ASN A 66 -24.25 4.82 13.37
C ASN A 66 -22.79 5.00 12.98
N ILE A 67 -22.50 5.84 11.98
CA ILE A 67 -21.16 6.09 11.49
C ILE A 67 -20.67 7.42 12.03
N HIS A 68 -19.49 7.39 12.68
CA HIS A 68 -18.76 8.56 13.15
C HIS A 68 -17.49 8.71 12.31
N ALA A 69 -17.45 9.69 11.42
CA ALA A 69 -16.29 9.97 10.57
C ALA A 69 -15.33 10.96 11.27
N PHE A 70 -14.04 10.63 11.27
CA PHE A 70 -12.98 11.47 11.82
C PHE A 70 -11.88 11.67 10.79
N ASP A 71 -11.49 12.92 10.54
CA ASP A 71 -10.32 13.27 9.72
C ASP A 71 -9.05 13.10 10.56
N VAL A 72 -8.27 12.06 10.27
CA VAL A 72 -7.02 11.76 10.98
C VAL A 72 -5.90 11.64 9.98
N LYS A 73 -5.06 12.67 9.95
CA LYS A 73 -3.89 12.77 9.09
C LYS A 73 -2.71 11.98 9.68
N ILE A 74 -1.52 12.23 9.17
CA ILE A 74 -0.30 11.55 9.62
C ILE A 74 0.11 11.95 11.05
N ASP A 75 -0.31 13.14 11.51
CA ASP A 75 0.02 13.63 12.86
C ASP A 75 -0.69 12.81 13.95
N THR A 76 0.11 12.12 14.77
CA THR A 76 -0.38 11.32 15.89
C THR A 76 -1.12 12.12 16.96
N MET A 77 -0.89 13.43 17.03
CA MET A 77 -1.58 14.29 17.99
C MET A 77 -3.09 14.35 17.75
N GLU A 78 -3.55 14.21 16.52
CA GLU A 78 -4.99 14.16 16.22
C GLU A 78 -5.63 12.89 16.79
N ALA A 79 -4.99 11.73 16.60
CA ALA A 79 -5.43 10.47 17.19
C ALA A 79 -5.44 10.54 18.73
N VAL A 80 -4.39 11.11 19.35
CA VAL A 80 -4.31 11.31 20.80
C VAL A 80 -5.41 12.24 21.31
N ARG A 81 -5.74 13.32 20.59
CA ARG A 81 -6.85 14.22 20.96
C ARG A 81 -8.19 13.51 20.93
N LEU A 82 -8.45 12.68 19.91
CA LEU A 82 -9.68 11.87 19.83
C LEU A 82 -9.79 10.90 21.00
N ILE A 83 -8.71 10.20 21.36
CA ILE A 83 -8.65 9.33 22.52
C ILE A 83 -8.96 10.11 23.80
N ARG A 84 -8.26 11.22 24.03
CA ARG A 84 -8.45 12.04 25.26
C ARG A 84 -9.84 12.67 25.36
N SER A 85 -10.53 12.85 24.26
CA SER A 85 -11.90 13.38 24.24
C SER A 85 -12.97 12.35 24.60
N GLY A 86 -12.61 11.07 24.77
CA GLY A 86 -13.53 9.97 25.02
C GLY A 86 -14.46 9.62 23.86
N ARG A 87 -14.23 10.20 22.67
CA ARG A 87 -15.10 10.00 21.50
C ARG A 87 -15.00 8.59 20.91
N LEU A 88 -14.01 7.82 21.29
CA LEU A 88 -13.80 6.44 20.84
C LEU A 88 -14.30 5.40 21.85
N ASP A 89 -14.66 5.79 23.08
CA ASP A 89 -14.90 4.86 24.20
C ASP A 89 -16.11 3.95 24.00
N ASN A 90 -17.11 4.44 23.26
CA ASN A 90 -18.36 3.72 23.01
C ASN A 90 -18.51 3.28 21.55
N MET A 91 -17.42 3.04 20.86
CA MET A 91 -17.42 2.50 19.51
C MET A 91 -17.46 0.96 19.57
N ASP A 92 -18.29 0.35 18.72
CA ASP A 92 -18.34 -1.11 18.56
C ASP A 92 -17.27 -1.59 17.58
N LEU A 93 -16.79 -0.72 16.70
CA LEU A 93 -15.78 -0.99 15.68
C LEU A 93 -15.08 0.31 15.28
N ILE A 94 -13.77 0.25 15.09
CA ILE A 94 -12.98 1.35 14.53
C ILE A 94 -12.36 0.89 13.20
N ILE A 95 -12.62 1.61 12.11
CA ILE A 95 -11.95 1.42 10.81
C ILE A 95 -10.89 2.51 10.63
N GLY A 96 -9.64 2.11 10.43
CA GLY A 96 -8.45 2.97 10.47
C GLY A 96 -7.96 3.22 11.90
N PRO A 97 -7.01 4.15 12.10
CA PRO A 97 -6.35 5.01 11.09
C PRO A 97 -5.55 4.25 10.03
N VAL A 98 -5.23 4.91 8.93
CA VAL A 98 -4.45 4.31 7.83
C VAL A 98 -2.94 4.41 8.03
N TYR A 99 -2.45 5.40 8.78
CA TYR A 99 -1.03 5.58 9.05
C TYR A 99 -0.58 4.74 10.24
N SER A 100 0.52 4.02 10.09
CA SER A 100 1.00 3.00 11.05
C SER A 100 1.18 3.54 12.47
N GLU A 101 1.75 4.75 12.62
CA GLU A 101 1.98 5.39 13.93
C GLU A 101 0.65 5.68 14.63
N ASN A 102 -0.33 6.21 13.91
CA ASN A 102 -1.67 6.47 14.43
C ASN A 102 -2.40 5.17 14.76
N LEU A 103 -2.25 4.15 13.89
CA LEU A 103 -2.86 2.85 14.08
C LEU A 103 -2.35 2.17 15.35
N ALA A 104 -1.03 2.22 15.60
CA ALA A 104 -0.43 1.66 16.81
C ALA A 104 -1.02 2.31 18.08
N VAL A 105 -1.17 3.64 18.09
CA VAL A 105 -1.71 4.39 19.23
C VAL A 105 -3.19 4.04 19.45
N VAL A 106 -4.00 4.03 18.39
CA VAL A 106 -5.44 3.74 18.47
C VAL A 106 -5.68 2.27 18.81
N ALA A 107 -4.97 1.32 18.19
CA ALA A 107 -5.12 -0.10 18.47
C ALA A 107 -4.75 -0.45 19.92
N SER A 108 -3.66 0.13 20.44
CA SER A 108 -3.29 -0.04 21.84
C SER A 108 -4.33 0.51 22.82
N TYR A 109 -4.96 1.64 22.48
CA TYR A 109 -6.04 2.21 23.30
C TYR A 109 -7.31 1.37 23.22
N ALA A 110 -7.79 1.09 22.02
CA ALA A 110 -9.01 0.33 21.76
C ALA A 110 -8.93 -1.10 22.30
N GLY A 111 -7.77 -1.74 22.20
CA GLY A 111 -7.52 -3.08 22.72
C GLY A 111 -7.74 -3.20 24.24
N ARG A 112 -7.45 -2.13 25.00
CA ARG A 112 -7.74 -2.09 26.46
C ARG A 112 -9.23 -2.00 26.76
N LEU A 113 -10.03 -1.49 25.85
CA LEU A 113 -11.48 -1.40 25.93
C LEU A 113 -12.19 -2.59 25.26
N GLY A 114 -11.44 -3.49 24.61
CA GLY A 114 -11.99 -4.61 23.86
C GLY A 114 -12.66 -4.20 22.55
N ILE A 115 -12.35 -2.99 22.03
CA ILE A 115 -12.93 -2.47 20.77
C ILE A 115 -12.10 -2.98 19.60
N PRO A 116 -12.69 -3.71 18.63
CA PRO A 116 -11.98 -4.12 17.43
C PRO A 116 -11.60 -2.94 16.55
N VAL A 117 -10.36 -2.98 16.05
CA VAL A 117 -9.80 -2.02 15.11
C VAL A 117 -9.46 -2.73 13.81
N VAL A 118 -9.94 -2.23 12.69
CA VAL A 118 -9.62 -2.78 11.36
C VAL A 118 -8.74 -1.79 10.61
N SER A 119 -7.52 -2.21 10.27
CA SER A 119 -6.70 -1.47 9.31
C SER A 119 -7.22 -1.71 7.89
N PRO A 120 -7.63 -0.65 7.17
CA PRO A 120 -8.09 -0.78 5.80
C PRO A 120 -6.95 -0.87 4.80
N VAL A 121 -5.70 -0.69 5.23
CA VAL A 121 -4.49 -0.77 4.42
C VAL A 121 -3.60 -1.90 4.91
N GLN A 122 -2.78 -2.44 4.01
CA GLN A 122 -1.78 -3.44 4.36
C GLN A 122 -0.73 -2.85 5.32
N LEU A 123 -0.25 -3.69 6.23
CA LEU A 123 0.90 -3.38 7.05
C LEU A 123 2.14 -4.06 6.46
N GLU A 124 3.28 -3.39 6.55
CA GLU A 124 4.56 -3.98 6.12
C GLU A 124 4.92 -5.21 6.95
N LYS A 125 4.68 -5.15 8.27
CA LYS A 125 5.06 -6.18 9.24
C LYS A 125 3.93 -6.54 10.20
N ASN A 126 3.93 -7.77 10.67
CA ASN A 126 2.89 -8.33 11.54
C ASN A 126 3.04 -7.98 13.03
N TYR A 127 4.15 -7.38 13.47
CA TYR A 127 4.43 -7.17 14.91
C TYR A 127 3.32 -6.38 15.63
N MET A 128 2.60 -5.51 14.92
CA MET A 128 1.47 -4.77 15.51
C MET A 128 0.29 -5.68 15.83
N LEU A 129 0.05 -6.71 15.02
CA LEU A 129 -1.00 -7.72 15.25
C LEU A 129 -0.66 -8.60 16.46
N GLU A 130 0.60 -9.00 16.61
CA GLU A 130 1.04 -9.86 17.72
C GLU A 130 0.80 -9.23 19.08
N ASN A 131 0.92 -7.91 19.16
CA ASN A 131 0.76 -7.14 20.39
C ASN A 131 -0.64 -6.54 20.60
N ASN A 132 -1.54 -6.67 19.63
CA ASN A 132 -2.89 -6.08 19.68
C ASN A 132 -3.95 -7.09 19.23
N PRO A 133 -4.50 -7.90 20.14
CA PRO A 133 -5.46 -8.96 19.80
C PRO A 133 -6.79 -8.42 19.22
N CYS A 134 -7.08 -7.14 19.39
CA CYS A 134 -8.26 -6.48 18.81
C CYS A 134 -7.95 -5.79 17.47
N LEU A 135 -6.71 -5.90 16.95
CA LEU A 135 -6.34 -5.33 15.65
C LEU A 135 -6.51 -6.38 14.55
N PHE A 136 -7.23 -6.01 13.52
CA PHE A 136 -7.49 -6.83 12.33
C PHE A 136 -7.02 -6.10 11.08
N LEU A 137 -6.65 -6.86 10.05
CA LEU A 137 -6.33 -6.33 8.72
C LEU A 137 -7.46 -6.70 7.74
N SER A 138 -7.83 -5.77 6.87
CA SER A 138 -8.75 -6.03 5.77
C SER A 138 -8.14 -6.92 4.67
N GLY A 139 -6.80 -7.00 4.60
CA GLY A 139 -6.04 -7.84 3.70
C GLY A 139 -4.80 -8.42 4.36
N SER A 140 -4.13 -9.35 3.70
CA SER A 140 -2.88 -9.93 4.20
C SER A 140 -1.79 -8.86 4.28
N SER A 141 -0.90 -8.96 5.28
CA SER A 141 0.33 -8.15 5.29
C SER A 141 1.23 -8.50 4.10
N ILE A 142 2.14 -7.59 3.76
CA ILE A 142 3.12 -7.82 2.69
C ILE A 142 3.95 -9.08 2.97
N ASP A 143 4.38 -9.31 4.21
CA ASP A 143 5.14 -10.50 4.60
C ASP A 143 4.37 -11.79 4.32
N VAL A 144 3.09 -11.85 4.70
CA VAL A 144 2.22 -13.01 4.44
C VAL A 144 1.95 -13.19 2.95
N ALA A 145 1.75 -12.10 2.21
CA ALA A 145 1.55 -12.14 0.77
C ALA A 145 2.80 -12.67 0.05
N GLN A 146 3.98 -12.17 0.40
CA GLN A 146 5.26 -12.63 -0.17
C GLN A 146 5.54 -14.10 0.20
N TYR A 147 5.28 -14.52 1.43
CA TYR A 147 5.41 -15.92 1.84
C TYR A 147 4.48 -16.85 1.05
N ASN A 148 3.20 -16.46 0.90
CA ASN A 148 2.23 -17.24 0.13
C ASN A 148 2.60 -17.30 -1.36
N LEU A 149 3.10 -16.20 -1.93
CA LEU A 149 3.63 -16.17 -3.28
C LEU A 149 4.81 -17.15 -3.42
N ALA A 150 5.80 -17.05 -2.51
CA ALA A 150 6.97 -17.92 -2.53
C ALA A 150 6.57 -19.41 -2.42
N ARG A 151 5.63 -19.75 -1.54
CA ARG A 151 5.08 -21.11 -1.43
C ARG A 151 4.40 -21.58 -2.72
N LYS A 152 3.66 -20.69 -3.40
CA LYS A 152 3.00 -21.00 -4.67
C LYS A 152 4.01 -21.26 -5.78
N MET A 153 5.22 -20.71 -5.70
CA MET A 153 6.27 -20.96 -6.68
C MET A 153 6.78 -22.40 -6.69
N GLN A 154 6.48 -23.21 -5.68
CA GLN A 154 6.76 -24.65 -5.69
C GLN A 154 6.03 -25.39 -6.83
N ASP A 155 4.86 -24.90 -7.24
CA ASP A 155 4.10 -25.46 -8.36
C ASP A 155 4.83 -25.26 -9.71
N TYR A 156 5.80 -24.37 -9.74
CA TYR A 156 6.62 -24.03 -10.89
C TYR A 156 8.08 -24.50 -10.73
N ALA A 157 8.31 -25.51 -9.87
CA ALA A 157 9.64 -26.10 -9.70
C ALA A 157 10.23 -26.52 -11.03
N GLY A 158 11.52 -26.24 -11.26
CA GLY A 158 12.21 -26.49 -12.53
C GLY A 158 12.06 -25.39 -13.58
N CYS A 159 11.22 -24.38 -13.36
CA CYS A 159 11.19 -23.19 -14.22
C CYS A 159 12.38 -22.26 -13.93
N ASN A 160 12.63 -21.35 -14.86
CA ASN A 160 13.55 -20.23 -14.69
C ASN A 160 12.77 -19.00 -14.16
N PHE A 161 13.18 -18.45 -13.03
CA PHE A 161 12.53 -17.32 -12.39
C PHE A 161 13.29 -16.03 -12.64
N VAL A 162 12.58 -14.97 -13.04
CA VAL A 162 13.13 -13.64 -13.22
C VAL A 162 12.27 -12.66 -12.40
N ILE A 163 12.86 -12.03 -11.39
CA ILE A 163 12.20 -11.00 -10.57
C ILE A 163 12.64 -9.64 -11.12
N ILE A 164 11.68 -8.86 -11.57
CA ILE A 164 11.89 -7.54 -12.18
C ILE A 164 11.50 -6.47 -11.17
N HIS A 165 12.36 -5.48 -11.00
CA HIS A 165 12.13 -4.34 -10.09
C HIS A 165 12.78 -3.07 -10.65
N SER A 166 12.42 -1.89 -10.12
CA SER A 166 13.08 -0.63 -10.46
C SER A 166 14.44 -0.48 -9.78
N SER A 167 15.08 0.66 -9.96
CA SER A 167 16.34 1.00 -9.29
C SER A 167 16.14 1.57 -7.88
N ALA A 168 14.91 1.67 -7.38
CA ALA A 168 14.62 2.13 -6.03
C ALA A 168 15.18 1.15 -4.99
N GLU A 169 15.88 1.67 -3.98
CA GLU A 169 16.54 0.87 -2.95
C GLU A 169 15.57 -0.07 -2.22
N GLU A 170 14.34 0.41 -1.94
CA GLU A 170 13.28 -0.37 -1.27
C GLU A 170 12.83 -1.56 -2.13
N GLU A 171 12.70 -1.37 -3.45
CA GLU A 171 12.33 -2.43 -4.38
C GLU A 171 13.47 -3.45 -4.57
N ILE A 172 14.72 -2.98 -4.63
CA ILE A 172 15.90 -3.86 -4.66
C ILE A 172 15.90 -4.80 -3.45
N GLN A 173 15.74 -4.24 -2.24
CA GLN A 173 15.70 -5.02 -1.01
C GLN A 173 14.47 -5.94 -0.95
N GLY A 174 13.32 -5.47 -1.42
CA GLY A 174 12.09 -6.26 -1.52
C GLY A 174 12.24 -7.46 -2.46
N ALA A 175 12.82 -7.24 -3.64
CA ALA A 175 13.10 -8.29 -4.62
C ALA A 175 14.10 -9.33 -4.10
N GLU A 176 15.14 -8.90 -3.38
CA GLU A 176 16.11 -9.82 -2.78
C GLU A 176 15.48 -10.65 -1.66
N ARG A 177 14.64 -10.06 -0.81
CA ARG A 177 13.86 -10.81 0.20
C ARG A 177 12.95 -11.85 -0.45
N LEU A 178 12.22 -11.46 -1.51
CA LEU A 178 11.33 -12.36 -2.23
C LEU A 178 12.09 -13.51 -2.89
N LYS A 179 13.24 -13.22 -3.52
CA LYS A 179 14.14 -14.23 -4.09
C LYS A 179 14.57 -15.25 -3.03
N ASN A 180 14.99 -14.80 -1.86
CA ASN A 180 15.41 -15.66 -0.76
C ASN A 180 14.27 -16.55 -0.26
N LEU A 181 13.04 -16.00 -0.13
CA LEU A 181 11.87 -16.76 0.24
C LEU A 181 11.53 -17.84 -0.79
N ILE A 182 11.55 -17.49 -2.09
CA ILE A 182 11.29 -18.46 -3.17
C ILE A 182 12.35 -19.55 -3.17
N THR A 183 13.62 -19.18 -3.06
CA THR A 183 14.73 -20.15 -3.01
C THR A 183 14.52 -21.12 -1.85
N GLN A 184 14.24 -20.63 -0.65
CA GLN A 184 13.98 -21.46 0.54
C GLN A 184 12.79 -22.44 0.33
N GLN A 185 11.75 -21.99 -0.36
CA GLN A 185 10.62 -22.86 -0.66
C GLN A 185 10.95 -23.93 -1.72
N LEU A 186 11.72 -23.58 -2.75
CA LEU A 186 12.13 -24.49 -3.81
C LEU A 186 13.15 -25.54 -3.30
N GLU A 187 14.05 -25.19 -2.38
CA GLU A 187 15.00 -26.12 -1.75
C GLU A 187 14.32 -27.27 -0.98
N GLN A 188 13.02 -27.16 -0.67
CA GLN A 188 12.25 -28.25 -0.09
C GLN A 188 11.93 -29.37 -1.11
N THR A 189 12.00 -29.08 -2.41
CA THR A 189 11.58 -29.98 -3.49
C THR A 189 12.64 -30.19 -4.57
N MET A 190 13.69 -29.37 -4.58
CA MET A 190 14.74 -29.34 -5.61
C MET A 190 16.13 -29.27 -4.98
N PHE A 191 17.15 -29.72 -5.70
CA PHE A 191 18.54 -29.45 -5.31
C PHE A 191 18.89 -27.98 -5.58
N PRO A 192 19.71 -27.32 -4.71
CA PRO A 192 20.08 -25.91 -4.87
C PRO A 192 20.69 -25.54 -6.23
N GLU A 193 21.46 -26.44 -6.84
CA GLU A 193 22.12 -26.24 -8.14
C GLU A 193 21.14 -26.26 -9.32
N GLU A 194 19.92 -26.75 -9.13
CA GLU A 194 18.85 -26.77 -10.12
C GLU A 194 17.99 -25.51 -10.08
N ILE A 195 18.07 -24.73 -9.00
CA ILE A 195 17.26 -23.52 -8.80
C ILE A 195 17.82 -22.40 -9.65
N ARG A 196 17.00 -21.91 -10.58
CA ARG A 196 17.35 -20.80 -11.48
C ARG A 196 16.46 -19.60 -11.15
N ILE A 197 17.00 -18.68 -10.35
CA ILE A 197 16.31 -17.46 -9.95
C ILE A 197 17.27 -16.28 -9.95
N ARG A 198 16.84 -15.17 -10.54
CA ARG A 198 17.64 -13.94 -10.62
C ARG A 198 16.78 -12.68 -10.46
N ASN A 199 17.37 -11.64 -9.91
CA ASN A 199 16.81 -10.30 -9.89
C ASN A 199 17.31 -9.52 -11.10
N MET A 200 16.47 -8.63 -11.62
CA MET A 200 16.80 -7.76 -12.73
C MET A 200 16.21 -6.35 -12.50
N VAL A 201 17.08 -5.35 -12.54
CA VAL A 201 16.66 -3.95 -12.58
C VAL A 201 16.13 -3.64 -13.99
N PHE A 202 14.92 -3.11 -14.06
CA PHE A 202 14.29 -2.67 -15.30
C PHE A 202 14.27 -1.14 -15.37
N TYR A 203 14.70 -0.60 -16.47
CA TYR A 203 14.66 0.83 -16.76
C TYR A 203 13.72 1.10 -17.92
N SER A 204 12.98 2.22 -17.84
CA SER A 204 12.05 2.61 -18.89
C SER A 204 12.76 2.88 -20.22
N ARG A 205 12.06 2.65 -21.32
CA ARG A 205 12.56 2.93 -22.68
C ARG A 205 12.94 4.40 -22.89
N SER A 206 12.29 5.30 -22.20
CA SER A 206 12.58 6.74 -22.28
C SER A 206 14.00 7.08 -21.78
N VAL A 207 14.56 6.23 -20.91
CA VAL A 207 15.88 6.45 -20.31
C VAL A 207 16.98 5.61 -21.02
N TYR A 208 16.70 4.33 -21.25
CA TYR A 208 17.71 3.37 -21.75
C TYR A 208 17.32 2.66 -23.06
N GLY A 209 16.32 3.17 -23.80
CA GLY A 209 15.84 2.53 -25.01
C GLY A 209 15.36 1.09 -24.76
N ASN A 210 15.76 0.16 -25.61
CA ASN A 210 15.34 -1.26 -25.50
C ASN A 210 16.29 -2.12 -24.65
N ASP A 211 17.25 -1.56 -23.91
CA ASP A 211 18.27 -2.34 -23.20
C ASP A 211 17.65 -3.29 -22.17
N SER A 212 16.72 -2.80 -21.36
CA SER A 212 16.05 -3.62 -20.32
C SER A 212 15.26 -4.77 -20.93
N ILE A 213 14.57 -4.53 -22.05
CA ILE A 213 13.80 -5.58 -22.77
C ILE A 213 14.74 -6.62 -23.35
N ASN A 214 15.85 -6.21 -23.96
CA ASN A 214 16.84 -7.11 -24.51
C ASN A 214 17.48 -7.97 -23.40
N ARG A 215 17.76 -7.37 -22.25
CA ARG A 215 18.29 -8.08 -21.08
C ARG A 215 17.26 -9.09 -20.54
N LEU A 216 15.99 -8.72 -20.48
CA LEU A 216 14.92 -9.64 -20.10
C LEU A 216 14.85 -10.82 -21.08
N ALA A 217 14.77 -10.55 -22.37
CA ALA A 217 14.75 -11.59 -23.41
C ALA A 217 15.93 -12.57 -23.26
N ASN A 218 17.14 -12.05 -23.04
CA ASN A 218 18.35 -12.85 -22.83
C ASN A 218 18.36 -13.60 -21.48
N SER A 219 17.50 -13.23 -20.54
CA SER A 219 17.39 -13.91 -19.24
C SER A 219 16.41 -15.06 -19.23
N LEU A 220 15.60 -15.19 -20.26
CA LEU A 220 14.65 -16.29 -20.42
C LEU A 220 15.36 -17.59 -20.82
N SER A 221 14.77 -18.70 -20.45
CA SER A 221 15.25 -20.04 -20.79
C SER A 221 14.48 -20.60 -21.98
N ASP A 222 15.19 -21.13 -22.97
CA ASP A 222 14.61 -21.87 -24.09
C ASP A 222 14.31 -23.33 -23.72
N LYS A 223 14.85 -23.80 -22.59
CA LYS A 223 14.84 -25.25 -22.21
C LYS A 223 13.83 -25.57 -21.11
N SER A 224 13.35 -24.55 -20.40
CA SER A 224 12.41 -24.69 -19.28
C SER A 224 11.34 -23.61 -19.34
N GLY A 225 10.23 -23.79 -18.63
CA GLY A 225 9.26 -22.72 -18.42
C GLY A 225 9.92 -21.49 -17.79
N ASN A 226 9.37 -20.31 -18.04
CA ASN A 226 9.81 -19.06 -17.44
C ASN A 226 8.70 -18.50 -16.57
N VAL A 227 9.06 -18.06 -15.37
CA VAL A 227 8.18 -17.33 -14.45
C VAL A 227 8.75 -15.95 -14.27
N ILE A 228 8.01 -14.94 -14.69
CA ILE A 228 8.37 -13.54 -14.52
C ILE A 228 7.54 -12.96 -13.36
N ILE A 229 8.21 -12.35 -12.40
CA ILE A 229 7.60 -11.72 -11.24
C ILE A 229 7.93 -10.22 -11.30
N ILE A 230 6.92 -9.37 -11.42
CA ILE A 230 7.09 -7.92 -11.40
C ILE A 230 6.94 -7.47 -9.96
N ALA A 231 8.05 -7.07 -9.34
CA ALA A 231 8.14 -6.59 -7.96
C ALA A 231 8.39 -5.07 -7.95
N SER A 232 7.54 -4.31 -8.63
CA SER A 232 7.61 -2.86 -8.74
C SER A 232 6.22 -2.25 -8.83
N GLU A 233 6.05 -1.07 -8.26
CA GLU A 233 4.86 -0.23 -8.41
C GLU A 233 5.07 0.89 -9.45
N GLU A 234 6.26 1.01 -10.03
CA GLU A 234 6.54 2.01 -11.05
C GLU A 234 5.82 1.68 -12.35
N ALA A 235 4.99 2.64 -12.83
CA ALA A 235 4.20 2.47 -14.05
C ALA A 235 5.02 2.05 -15.28
N PRO A 236 6.24 2.56 -15.55
CA PRO A 236 7.06 2.11 -16.67
C PRO A 236 7.46 0.63 -16.56
N VAL A 237 7.82 0.17 -15.36
CA VAL A 237 8.19 -1.24 -15.13
C VAL A 237 6.99 -2.14 -15.39
N MET A 238 5.81 -1.77 -14.91
CA MET A 238 4.58 -2.55 -15.08
C MET A 238 4.06 -2.57 -16.51
N SER A 239 4.26 -1.51 -17.29
CA SER A 239 3.67 -1.35 -18.63
C SER A 239 4.61 -1.73 -19.77
N GLU A 240 5.92 -1.74 -19.56
CA GLU A 240 6.92 -1.99 -20.59
C GLU A 240 7.57 -3.40 -20.49
N THR A 241 7.28 -4.13 -19.39
CA THR A 241 7.67 -5.54 -19.18
C THR A 241 6.70 -6.51 -19.87
#